data_4863cd26c1ec666a5a49b2757c63f009
#
_entry.id   4863cd26c1ec666a5a49b2757c63f009
#
_cell.length_a   1.000
_cell.length_b   1.000
_cell.length_c   1.000
_cell.angle_alpha   90.00
_cell.angle_beta   90.00
_cell.angle_gamma   90.00
#
_symmetry.space_group_name_H-M   'P 1'
#
loop_
_entity.id
_entity.type
_entity.pdbx_description
1 polymer ?
#
loop_
_entity_poly.entity_id
_entity_poly.type
_entity_poly.pdbx_seq_one_letter_code
_entity_poly.pdbx_strand_id
1 'polypeptide(L)'
;PGHTAGSSSYLMEIREGNRTYDVGVINMGTINDGKKLVVDPTYPGVADDFALTFRKQKALELDVWVSSHGGQYQLHEKYQAGQEYSPETFVDPDGLLRSVERLERLYVAQIEAERRQ
;
A
#
# COMPACT_ATOMS: atom_id res chain seq x y z
N PRO A 1 -7.82 2.53 6.23
CA PRO A 1 -9.10 1.97 5.76
C PRO A 1 -9.34 2.27 4.29
N GLY A 2 -10.39 1.68 3.73
CA GLY A 2 -10.77 1.85 2.33
C GLY A 2 -10.92 0.51 1.64
N HIS A 3 -9.85 -0.27 1.57
CA HIS A 3 -9.93 -1.65 1.07
C HIS A 3 -11.00 -2.42 1.86
N THR A 4 -10.96 -2.29 3.18
CA THR A 4 -12.08 -2.53 4.10
C THR A 4 -12.11 -1.41 5.13
N ALA A 5 -13.22 -1.27 5.87
CA ALA A 5 -13.32 -0.26 6.92
C ALA A 5 -12.28 -0.47 8.02
N GLY A 6 -11.90 -1.73 8.29
CA GLY A 6 -10.95 -2.09 9.33
C GLY A 6 -9.51 -2.30 8.83
N SER A 7 -9.21 -2.02 7.57
CA SER A 7 -7.86 -2.18 7.03
C SER A 7 -6.86 -1.35 7.80
N SER A 8 -5.74 -1.96 8.19
CA SER A 8 -4.72 -1.35 9.03
C SER A 8 -3.33 -1.68 8.53
N SER A 9 -2.41 -0.77 8.76
CA SER A 9 -0.98 -0.97 8.47
C SER A 9 -0.20 -0.86 9.77
N TYR A 10 0.99 -1.46 9.81
CA TYR A 10 1.85 -1.49 10.99
C TYR A 10 3.22 -0.93 10.63
N LEU A 11 3.71 -0.01 11.46
CA LEU A 11 5.03 0.59 11.31
C LEU A 11 5.89 0.17 12.49
N MET A 12 7.15 -0.13 12.22
CA MET A 12 8.09 -0.57 13.24
C MET A 12 9.52 -0.17 12.90
N GLU A 13 10.37 -0.11 13.91
CA GLU A 13 11.81 0.01 13.73
C GLU A 13 12.45 -1.35 14.00
N ILE A 14 13.32 -1.79 13.11
CA ILE A 14 14.06 -3.04 13.25
C ILE A 14 15.54 -2.75 13.17
N ARG A 15 16.29 -3.22 14.18
CA ARG A 15 17.74 -3.07 14.21
C ARG A 15 18.41 -4.34 13.68
N GLU A 16 19.30 -4.14 12.72
CA GLU A 16 20.14 -5.21 12.18
C GLU A 16 21.60 -4.69 12.19
N GLY A 17 22.43 -5.31 13.02
CA GLY A 17 23.79 -4.83 13.23
C GLY A 17 23.82 -3.41 13.80
N ASN A 18 24.48 -2.49 13.12
CA ASN A 18 24.60 -1.09 13.52
C ASN A 18 23.57 -0.18 12.83
N ARG A 19 22.67 -0.75 12.01
CA ARG A 19 21.67 0.01 11.27
C ARG A 19 20.27 -0.25 11.83
N THR A 20 19.48 0.81 11.94
CA THR A 20 18.04 0.75 12.24
C THR A 20 17.28 0.97 10.94
N TYR A 21 16.32 0.10 10.67
CA TYR A 21 15.46 0.17 9.49
C TYR A 21 14.04 0.57 9.91
N ASP A 22 13.46 1.53 9.22
CA ASP A 22 12.04 1.82 9.32
C ASP A 22 11.30 0.86 8.39
N VAL A 23 10.44 0.03 8.96
CA VAL A 23 9.75 -1.06 8.27
C VAL A 23 8.25 -0.89 8.37
N GLY A 24 7.55 -1.08 7.26
CA GLY A 24 6.09 -1.06 7.23
C GLY A 24 5.51 -2.36 6.71
N VAL A 25 4.49 -2.86 7.40
CA VAL A 25 3.57 -3.86 6.87
C VAL A 25 2.34 -3.09 6.41
N ILE A 26 2.22 -2.88 5.12
CA ILE A 26 1.29 -1.92 4.53
C ILE A 26 0.09 -2.65 3.94
N ASN A 27 -1.11 -2.26 4.39
CA ASN A 27 -2.33 -2.68 3.73
C ASN A 27 -2.58 -1.75 2.54
N MET A 28 -2.36 -2.26 1.33
CA MET A 28 -2.47 -1.45 0.13
C MET A 28 -3.92 -1.09 -0.19
N GLY A 29 -4.14 0.13 -0.69
CA GLY A 29 -5.45 0.66 -1.03
C GLY A 29 -5.99 0.11 -2.35
N THR A 30 -6.06 -1.21 -2.46
CA THR A 30 -6.65 -1.88 -3.63
C THR A 30 -8.17 -1.85 -3.56
N ILE A 31 -8.79 -1.68 -4.72
CA ILE A 31 -10.25 -1.66 -4.86
C ILE A 31 -10.67 -2.96 -5.53
N ASN A 32 -11.36 -3.82 -4.78
CA ASN A 32 -11.86 -5.08 -5.33
C ASN A 32 -12.99 -4.85 -6.33
N ASP A 33 -13.10 -5.76 -7.27
CA ASP A 33 -14.20 -5.75 -8.25
C ASP A 33 -15.55 -5.68 -7.53
N GLY A 34 -16.42 -4.81 -8.03
CA GLY A 34 -17.74 -4.61 -7.47
C GLY A 34 -17.83 -3.64 -6.29
N LYS A 35 -16.69 -3.20 -5.74
CA LYS A 35 -16.69 -2.18 -4.69
C LYS A 35 -17.08 -0.83 -5.30
N LYS A 36 -18.04 -0.16 -4.68
CA LYS A 36 -18.51 1.17 -5.09
C LYS A 36 -18.04 2.22 -4.08
N LEU A 37 -17.65 3.38 -4.58
CA LEU A 37 -17.03 4.44 -3.78
C LEU A 37 -17.98 5.60 -3.49
N VAL A 38 -18.71 6.09 -4.47
CA VAL A 38 -19.53 7.30 -4.33
C VAL A 38 -21.00 7.10 -4.68
N VAL A 39 -21.32 6.25 -5.65
CA VAL A 39 -22.70 5.93 -6.02
C VAL A 39 -23.08 4.59 -5.37
N ASP A 40 -24.02 4.64 -4.43
CA ASP A 40 -24.38 3.50 -3.59
C ASP A 40 -23.13 2.85 -2.95
N PRO A 41 -22.38 3.61 -2.14
CA PRO A 41 -21.09 3.14 -1.66
C PRO A 41 -21.17 1.85 -0.87
N THR A 42 -20.16 1.00 -1.02
CA THR A 42 -20.08 -0.32 -0.35
C THR A 42 -20.23 -0.19 1.17
N TYR A 43 -19.69 0.88 1.74
CA TYR A 43 -20.00 1.30 3.11
C TYR A 43 -19.91 2.84 3.20
N PRO A 44 -20.61 3.47 4.17
CA PRO A 44 -20.56 4.92 4.30
C PRO A 44 -19.15 5.43 4.55
N GLY A 45 -18.71 6.41 3.74
CA GLY A 45 -17.39 7.02 3.90
C GLY A 45 -16.23 6.30 3.24
N VAL A 46 -16.48 5.26 2.44
CA VAL A 46 -15.42 4.48 1.79
C VAL A 46 -14.48 5.33 0.94
N ALA A 47 -15.02 6.28 0.19
CA ALA A 47 -14.19 7.16 -0.64
C ALA A 47 -13.26 8.02 0.20
N ASP A 48 -13.75 8.58 1.30
CA ASP A 48 -12.95 9.40 2.21
C ASP A 48 -11.90 8.55 2.93
N ASP A 49 -12.22 7.32 3.27
CA ASP A 49 -11.28 6.37 3.86
C ASP A 49 -10.10 6.08 2.92
N PHE A 50 -10.38 5.82 1.65
CA PHE A 50 -9.32 5.66 0.65
C PHE A 50 -8.46 6.93 0.51
N ALA A 51 -9.10 8.09 0.42
CA ALA A 51 -8.39 9.36 0.30
C ALA A 51 -7.44 9.58 1.49
N LEU A 52 -7.90 9.32 2.70
CA LEU A 52 -7.10 9.42 3.92
C LEU A 52 -5.91 8.44 3.86
N THR A 53 -6.17 7.21 3.48
CA THR A 53 -5.14 6.16 3.40
C THR A 53 -4.05 6.52 2.40
N PHE A 54 -4.42 6.95 1.19
CA PHE A 54 -3.43 7.37 0.20
C PHE A 54 -2.61 8.55 0.68
N ARG A 55 -3.24 9.55 1.30
CA ARG A 55 -2.52 10.70 1.85
C ARG A 55 -1.50 10.28 2.91
N LYS A 56 -1.90 9.42 3.83
CA LYS A 56 -1.01 8.93 4.90
C LYS A 56 0.11 8.07 4.35
N GLN A 57 -0.19 7.16 3.45
CA GLN A 57 0.82 6.26 2.88
C GLN A 57 1.83 7.00 2.01
N LYS A 58 1.43 8.02 1.29
CA LYS A 58 2.35 8.85 0.50
C LYS A 58 3.33 9.63 1.38
N ALA A 59 2.98 9.91 2.61
CA ALA A 59 3.83 10.64 3.55
C ALA A 59 4.80 9.74 4.32
N LEU A 60 4.69 8.43 4.21
CA LEU A 60 5.57 7.49 4.90
C LEU A 60 6.97 7.48 4.28
N GLU A 61 7.98 7.49 5.16
CA GLU A 61 9.38 7.35 4.78
C GLU A 61 9.89 6.04 5.39
N LEU A 62 9.94 4.98 4.59
CA LEU A 62 10.31 3.64 5.01
C LEU A 62 11.52 3.14 4.23
N ASP A 63 12.40 2.39 4.91
CA ASP A 63 13.49 1.67 4.25
C ASP A 63 12.97 0.39 3.59
N VAL A 64 12.11 -0.34 4.31
CA VAL A 64 11.56 -1.63 3.88
C VAL A 64 10.05 -1.59 4.02
N TRP A 65 9.36 -2.13 3.04
CA TRP A 65 7.92 -2.33 3.14
C TRP A 65 7.51 -3.65 2.54
N VAL A 66 6.51 -4.26 3.14
CA VAL A 66 5.86 -5.50 2.67
C VAL A 66 4.36 -5.30 2.73
N SER A 67 3.63 -6.19 2.09
CA SER A 67 2.17 -6.13 2.03
C SER A 67 1.56 -7.52 2.05
N SER A 68 0.24 -7.59 1.94
CA SER A 68 -0.53 -8.85 2.03
C SER A 68 -0.23 -9.83 0.91
N HIS A 69 0.13 -9.32 -0.27
CA HIS A 69 0.41 -10.13 -1.46
C HIS A 69 1.77 -9.77 -2.03
N GLY A 70 2.56 -10.80 -2.41
CA GLY A 70 3.92 -10.60 -2.90
C GLY A 70 4.01 -9.68 -4.12
N GLY A 71 3.04 -9.72 -5.02
CA GLY A 71 3.01 -8.84 -6.19
C GLY A 71 2.87 -7.36 -5.85
N GLN A 72 2.30 -7.04 -4.69
CA GLN A 72 2.08 -5.64 -4.29
C GLN A 72 3.38 -4.91 -3.95
N TYR A 73 4.40 -5.63 -3.48
CA TYR A 73 5.70 -5.05 -3.13
C TYR A 73 6.86 -5.68 -3.91
N GLN A 74 6.55 -6.28 -5.05
CA GLN A 74 7.53 -6.87 -5.97
C GLN A 74 8.45 -7.89 -5.29
N LEU A 75 7.86 -8.83 -4.54
CA LEU A 75 8.60 -9.87 -3.82
C LEU A 75 9.53 -10.65 -4.75
N HIS A 76 9.03 -11.07 -5.92
CA HIS A 76 9.78 -11.93 -6.84
C HIS A 76 10.89 -11.19 -7.57
N GLU A 77 10.82 -9.87 -7.67
CA GLU A 77 11.89 -9.03 -8.21
C GLU A 77 12.95 -8.74 -7.15
N LYS A 78 12.54 -8.61 -5.88
CA LYS A 78 13.44 -8.30 -4.76
C LYS A 78 14.18 -9.51 -4.24
N TYR A 79 13.55 -10.69 -4.30
CA TYR A 79 14.11 -11.93 -3.75
C TYR A 79 13.98 -13.09 -4.73
N GLN A 80 15.08 -13.81 -4.93
CA GLN A 80 15.16 -15.02 -5.74
C GLN A 80 15.42 -16.23 -4.83
N ALA A 81 14.78 -17.37 -5.12
CA ALA A 81 15.00 -18.60 -4.36
C ALA A 81 16.50 -18.99 -4.37
N GLY A 82 17.03 -19.33 -3.21
CA GLY A 82 18.45 -19.67 -3.06
C GLY A 82 19.38 -18.48 -2.88
N GLN A 83 18.88 -17.26 -2.93
CA GLN A 83 19.67 -16.05 -2.68
C GLN A 83 20.14 -16.03 -1.23
N GLU A 84 21.40 -15.63 -1.02
CA GLU A 84 21.94 -15.46 0.33
C GLU A 84 21.21 -14.34 1.08
N TYR A 85 21.08 -14.50 2.39
CA TYR A 85 20.50 -13.47 3.25
C TYR A 85 21.28 -12.17 3.15
N SER A 86 20.57 -11.07 3.02
CA SER A 86 21.09 -9.71 3.15
C SER A 86 20.01 -8.82 3.73
N PRO A 87 20.34 -7.95 4.71
CA PRO A 87 19.38 -6.99 5.22
C PRO A 87 18.94 -5.95 4.18
N GLU A 88 19.70 -5.80 3.08
CA GLU A 88 19.38 -4.87 2.00
C GLU A 88 18.43 -5.42 0.95
N THR A 89 18.10 -6.71 0.99
CA THR A 89 17.27 -7.38 -0.03
C THR A 89 15.94 -6.68 -0.29
N PHE A 90 15.28 -6.22 0.76
CA PHE A 90 13.98 -5.56 0.66
C PHE A 90 14.03 -4.05 0.83
N VAL A 91 15.23 -3.46 0.90
CA VAL A 91 15.35 -2.00 0.99
C VAL A 91 14.88 -1.38 -0.32
N ASP A 92 13.84 -0.54 -0.23
CA ASP A 92 13.18 0.05 -1.40
C ASP A 92 12.46 1.33 -0.97
N PRO A 93 13.22 2.41 -0.68
CA PRO A 93 12.63 3.62 -0.10
C PRO A 93 11.64 4.35 -1.01
N ASP A 94 11.74 4.15 -2.34
CA ASP A 94 10.89 4.86 -3.30
C ASP A 94 9.74 4.01 -3.84
N GLY A 95 9.80 2.70 -3.65
CA GLY A 95 8.84 1.75 -4.24
C GLY A 95 7.43 1.88 -3.69
N LEU A 96 7.29 2.15 -2.39
CA LEU A 96 5.98 2.35 -1.77
C LEU A 96 5.26 3.54 -2.40
N LEU A 97 5.93 4.68 -2.53
CA LEU A 97 5.32 5.87 -3.12
C LEU A 97 4.81 5.61 -4.54
N ARG A 98 5.63 4.96 -5.37
CA ARG A 98 5.22 4.61 -6.74
C ARG A 98 3.97 3.73 -6.75
N SER A 99 3.93 2.73 -5.89
CA SER A 99 2.79 1.79 -5.79
C SER A 99 1.53 2.48 -5.28
N VAL A 100 1.67 3.34 -4.28
CA VAL A 100 0.53 4.09 -3.72
C VAL A 100 -0.02 5.08 -4.75
N GLU A 101 0.84 5.80 -5.46
CA GLU A 101 0.41 6.73 -6.51
C GLU A 101 -0.33 6.01 -7.64
N ARG A 102 0.11 4.82 -8.02
CA ARG A 102 -0.58 4.01 -9.02
C ARG A 102 -1.99 3.64 -8.56
N LEU A 103 -2.13 3.20 -7.32
CA LEU A 103 -3.44 2.84 -6.76
C LEU A 103 -4.34 4.07 -6.61
N GLU A 104 -3.78 5.21 -6.23
CA GLU A 104 -4.53 6.46 -6.15
C GLU A 104 -5.08 6.87 -7.50
N ARG A 105 -4.31 6.71 -8.58
CA ARG A 105 -4.81 6.99 -9.93
C ARG A 105 -5.99 6.10 -10.30
N LEU A 106 -5.96 4.83 -9.93
CA LEU A 106 -7.09 3.90 -10.14
C LEU A 106 -8.32 4.33 -9.35
N TYR A 107 -8.12 4.76 -8.11
CA TYR A 107 -9.17 5.29 -7.25
C TYR A 107 -9.84 6.53 -7.87
N VAL A 108 -9.04 7.50 -8.31
CA VAL A 108 -9.56 8.71 -8.97
C VAL A 108 -10.36 8.36 -10.22
N ALA A 109 -9.82 7.47 -11.05
CA ALA A 109 -10.48 7.02 -12.28
C ALA A 109 -11.83 6.37 -11.99
N GLN A 110 -11.92 5.55 -10.93
CA GLN A 110 -13.18 4.93 -10.55
C GLN A 110 -14.21 5.95 -10.06
N ILE A 111 -13.80 6.92 -9.23
CA ILE A 111 -14.70 7.99 -8.78
C ILE A 111 -15.27 8.73 -9.98
N GLU A 112 -14.42 9.11 -10.94
CA GLU A 112 -14.86 9.80 -12.14
C GLU A 112 -15.83 8.95 -12.97
N ALA A 113 -15.54 7.66 -13.11
CA ALA A 113 -16.42 6.74 -13.85
C ALA A 113 -17.78 6.59 -13.16
N GLU A 114 -17.81 6.44 -11.82
CA GLU A 114 -19.06 6.35 -11.06
C GLU A 114 -19.91 7.62 -11.19
N ARG A 115 -19.27 8.79 -11.18
CA ARG A 115 -19.98 10.10 -11.28
C ARG A 115 -20.57 10.35 -12.67
N ARG A 116 -20.08 9.67 -13.71
CA ARG A 116 -20.62 9.78 -15.06
C ARG A 116 -21.82 8.88 -15.34
N GLN A 117 -22.18 8.02 -14.42
CA GLN A 117 -23.33 7.12 -14.56
C GLN A 117 -24.67 7.84 -14.36
#